data_5bfee6dd291defaf2bfd3633e81e2bdd
#
_entry.id   5bfee6dd291defaf2bfd3633e81e2bdd
#
_cell.length_a   1.000
_cell.length_b   1.000
_cell.length_c   1.000
_cell.angle_alpha   90.00
_cell.angle_beta   90.00
_cell.angle_gamma   90.00
#
_symmetry.space_group_name_H-M   'P 1'
#
loop_
_entity.id
_entity.type
_entity.pdbx_description
1 polymer ?
#
loop_
_entity_poly.entity_id
_entity_poly.type
_entity_poly.pdbx_seq_one_letter_code
_entity_poly.pdbx_strand_id
1 'polypeptide(L)'
;AISPRFYLADAAFLVGLEGSRTLLDTLQSALKQPVWPLSLGRKSMPPGKPVWLADGVRDTDLLTTLEQADYLTEPLQPHDTQPLRLMLEHPTEGAVRLDQPVAPFAQRRFGPRFVQSATLERRHAPDPTHA
;
A
#
# COMPACT_ATOMS: atom_id res chain seq x y z
N ALA A 1 30.76 -2.05 14.95
CA ALA A 1 29.81 -1.12 15.55
C ALA A 1 28.40 -1.72 15.47
N ILE A 2 27.65 -1.71 16.56
CA ILE A 2 26.26 -2.18 16.63
C ILE A 2 25.39 -0.95 16.35
N SER A 3 24.54 -0.99 15.31
CA SER A 3 23.57 0.06 15.05
C SER A 3 22.15 -0.47 15.29
N PRO A 4 21.30 0.22 16.09
CA PRO A 4 19.92 -0.16 16.26
C PRO A 4 19.14 0.06 14.94
N ARG A 5 18.21 -0.84 14.64
CA ARG A 5 17.29 -0.71 13.52
C ARG A 5 15.87 -0.95 14.00
N PHE A 6 15.00 -0.01 13.67
CA PHE A 6 13.60 -0.07 14.05
C PHE A 6 12.77 -0.60 12.89
N TYR A 7 11.77 -1.41 13.21
CA TYR A 7 10.82 -1.98 12.27
C TYR A 7 9.40 -1.77 12.79
N LEU A 8 8.47 -1.59 11.87
CA LEU A 8 7.06 -1.57 12.20
C LEU A 8 6.58 -3.03 12.32
N ALA A 9 6.15 -3.42 13.53
CA ALA A 9 5.45 -4.68 13.75
C ALA A 9 3.94 -4.46 13.59
N ASP A 10 3.25 -5.48 13.06
CA ASP A 10 1.79 -5.50 12.87
C ASP A 10 1.21 -4.33 12.05
N ALA A 11 2.05 -3.67 11.27
CA ALA A 11 1.62 -2.63 10.37
C ALA A 11 0.93 -3.24 9.14
N ALA A 12 -0.22 -2.68 8.76
CA ALA A 12 -0.94 -3.03 7.54
C ALA A 12 -1.04 -1.80 6.62
N PHE A 13 -0.77 -2.03 5.34
CA PHE A 13 -0.83 -1.01 4.31
C PHE A 13 -1.68 -1.53 3.15
N LEU A 14 -2.63 -0.73 2.69
CA LEU A 14 -3.28 -0.93 1.41
C LEU A 14 -2.56 -0.06 0.38
N VAL A 15 -2.11 -0.67 -0.72
CA VAL A 15 -1.40 0.01 -1.79
C VAL A 15 -2.25 -0.07 -3.05
N GLY A 16 -2.65 1.08 -3.58
CA GLY A 16 -3.32 1.20 -4.87
C GLY A 16 -2.34 1.61 -5.96
N LEU A 17 -2.50 1.05 -7.14
CA LEU A 17 -1.76 1.40 -8.34
C LEU A 17 -2.74 1.71 -9.47
N GLU A 18 -2.47 2.77 -10.23
CA GLU A 18 -3.23 3.14 -11.41
C GLU A 18 -2.37 2.97 -12.66
N GLY A 19 -2.96 2.40 -13.73
CA GLY A 19 -2.24 2.14 -14.97
C GLY A 19 -3.08 1.41 -15.99
N SER A 20 -2.48 1.02 -17.12
CA SER A 20 -3.19 0.24 -18.13
C SER A 20 -3.61 -1.12 -17.58
N ARG A 21 -4.76 -1.61 -18.00
CA ARG A 21 -5.31 -2.91 -17.58
C ARG A 21 -4.30 -4.05 -17.78
N THR A 22 -3.65 -4.09 -18.93
CA THR A 22 -2.63 -5.10 -19.25
C THR A 22 -1.47 -5.10 -18.26
N LEU A 23 -1.00 -3.91 -17.87
CA LEU A 23 0.07 -3.79 -16.87
C LEU A 23 -0.41 -4.28 -15.50
N LEU A 24 -1.59 -3.86 -15.07
CA LEU A 24 -2.14 -4.24 -13.76
C LEU A 24 -2.39 -5.74 -13.65
N ASP A 25 -2.92 -6.38 -14.70
CA ASP A 25 -3.11 -7.82 -14.76
C ASP A 25 -1.77 -8.59 -14.70
N THR A 26 -0.74 -8.06 -15.36
CA THR A 26 0.62 -8.61 -15.29
C THR A 26 1.20 -8.52 -13.88
N LEU A 27 1.07 -7.35 -13.23
CA LEU A 27 1.53 -7.15 -11.85
C LEU A 27 0.78 -8.04 -10.87
N GLN A 28 -0.54 -8.15 -11.00
CA GLN A 28 -1.34 -9.03 -10.13
C GLN A 28 -0.92 -10.50 -10.29
N SER A 29 -0.68 -10.95 -11.52
CA SER A 29 -0.21 -12.31 -11.78
C SER A 29 1.16 -12.56 -11.15
N ALA A 30 2.08 -11.61 -11.27
CA ALA A 30 3.41 -11.70 -10.65
C ALA A 30 3.35 -11.73 -9.12
N LEU A 31 2.43 -10.96 -8.51
CA LEU A 31 2.23 -10.97 -7.05
C LEU A 31 1.59 -12.28 -6.55
N LYS A 32 0.73 -12.91 -7.35
CA LYS A 32 0.14 -14.22 -7.03
C LYS A 32 1.15 -15.36 -7.08
N GLN A 33 2.10 -15.28 -8.01
CA GLN A 33 3.10 -16.33 -8.23
C GLN A 33 4.50 -15.70 -8.34
N PRO A 34 5.02 -15.14 -7.25
CA PRO A 34 6.33 -14.51 -7.27
C PRO A 34 7.44 -15.55 -7.44
N VAL A 35 8.42 -15.26 -8.29
CA VAL A 35 9.61 -16.11 -8.51
C VAL A 35 10.43 -16.27 -7.24
N TRP A 36 10.47 -15.23 -6.42
CA TRP A 36 11.17 -15.22 -5.14
C TRP A 36 10.21 -14.91 -3.99
N PRO A 37 10.40 -15.52 -2.82
CA PRO A 37 9.61 -15.17 -1.64
C PRO A 37 9.67 -13.67 -1.36
N LEU A 38 8.49 -13.06 -1.17
CA LEU A 38 8.38 -11.64 -0.88
C LEU A 38 8.76 -11.36 0.58
N SER A 39 9.40 -10.23 0.81
CA SER A 39 9.76 -9.77 2.15
C SER A 39 9.63 -8.25 2.25
N LEU A 40 9.23 -7.76 3.42
CA LEU A 40 9.05 -6.34 3.72
C LEU A 40 10.35 -5.78 4.32
N GLY A 41 11.32 -5.51 3.45
CA GLY A 41 12.65 -5.02 3.80
C GLY A 41 13.65 -6.14 4.04
N ARG A 42 13.57 -6.89 5.13
CA ARG A 42 14.45 -8.02 5.42
C ARG A 42 13.80 -9.36 5.06
N LYS A 43 14.60 -10.33 4.63
CA LYS A 43 14.14 -11.70 4.34
C LYS A 43 13.44 -12.38 5.53
N SER A 44 13.75 -11.96 6.75
CA SER A 44 13.10 -12.46 7.98
C SER A 44 11.73 -11.85 8.27
N MET A 45 11.26 -10.94 7.42
CA MET A 45 9.96 -10.28 7.54
C MET A 45 9.06 -10.58 6.33
N PRO A 46 8.56 -11.81 6.21
CA PRO A 46 7.59 -12.13 5.18
C PRO A 46 6.25 -11.44 5.45
N PRO A 47 5.46 -11.12 4.42
CA PRO A 47 4.10 -10.64 4.60
C PRO A 47 3.27 -11.65 5.40
N GLY A 48 2.54 -11.21 6.41
CA GLY A 48 1.63 -12.06 7.19
C GLY A 48 0.32 -12.36 6.46
N LYS A 49 -0.01 -11.60 5.41
CA LYS A 49 -1.17 -11.80 4.54
C LYS A 49 -0.73 -11.75 3.08
N PRO A 50 -1.50 -12.32 2.14
CA PRO A 50 -1.21 -12.17 0.71
C PRO A 50 -1.09 -10.68 0.32
N VAL A 51 -0.09 -10.36 -0.50
CA VAL A 51 0.18 -9.00 -0.97
C VAL A 51 -0.69 -8.59 -2.17
N TRP A 52 -1.73 -9.35 -2.45
CA TRP A 52 -2.69 -9.12 -3.54
C TRP A 52 -4.11 -9.39 -3.06
N LEU A 53 -5.08 -8.72 -3.67
CA LEU A 53 -6.51 -8.94 -3.43
C LEU A 53 -7.12 -9.73 -4.59
N ALA A 54 -8.06 -10.64 -4.30
CA ALA A 54 -8.70 -11.48 -5.30
C ALA A 54 -9.41 -10.65 -6.38
N ASP A 55 -10.08 -9.58 -5.97
CA ASP A 55 -10.80 -8.59 -6.78
C ASP A 55 -10.03 -7.26 -6.91
N GLY A 56 -8.70 -7.31 -6.82
CA GLY A 56 -7.84 -6.13 -6.72
C GLY A 56 -7.77 -5.28 -7.98
N VAL A 57 -8.04 -5.85 -9.17
CA VAL A 57 -8.02 -5.09 -10.44
C VAL A 57 -9.43 -4.61 -10.76
N ARG A 58 -9.64 -3.29 -10.74
CA ARG A 58 -10.94 -2.64 -10.92
C ARG A 58 -10.88 -1.61 -12.05
N ASP A 59 -12.02 -1.31 -12.66
CA ASP A 59 -12.17 -0.29 -13.71
C ASP A 59 -12.74 1.02 -13.10
N THR A 60 -12.12 1.49 -12.03
CA THR A 60 -12.47 2.73 -11.32
C THR A 60 -11.19 3.51 -11.04
N ASP A 61 -11.33 4.80 -10.75
CA ASP A 61 -10.18 5.62 -10.36
C ASP A 61 -9.58 5.15 -9.02
N LEU A 62 -8.32 5.50 -8.82
CA LEU A 62 -7.54 5.02 -7.67
C LEU A 62 -8.13 5.45 -6.33
N LEU A 63 -8.55 6.71 -6.21
CA LEU A 63 -9.06 7.24 -4.94
C LEU A 63 -10.38 6.57 -4.56
N THR A 64 -11.33 6.49 -5.50
CA THR A 64 -12.59 5.77 -5.29
C THR A 64 -12.36 4.31 -4.91
N THR A 65 -11.38 3.64 -5.56
CA THR A 65 -11.02 2.25 -5.22
C THR A 65 -10.51 2.12 -3.79
N LEU A 66 -9.65 3.03 -3.34
CA LEU A 66 -9.12 3.03 -1.97
C LEU A 66 -10.21 3.34 -0.94
N GLU A 67 -11.10 4.29 -1.24
CA GLU A 67 -12.21 4.67 -0.37
C GLU A 67 -13.25 3.56 -0.21
N GLN A 68 -13.43 2.74 -1.24
CA GLN A 68 -14.38 1.63 -1.25
C GLN A 68 -13.78 0.30 -0.77
N ALA A 69 -12.46 0.23 -0.60
CA ALA A 69 -11.81 -0.98 -0.18
C ALA A 69 -12.21 -1.37 1.26
N ASP A 70 -12.44 -2.65 1.47
CA ASP A 70 -12.60 -3.18 2.82
C ASP A 70 -11.26 -3.06 3.56
N TYR A 71 -11.35 -2.74 4.84
CA TYR A 71 -10.15 -2.60 5.67
C TYR A 71 -9.48 -3.97 5.88
N LEU A 72 -8.18 -4.03 5.58
CA LEU A 72 -7.40 -5.27 5.69
C LEU A 72 -7.13 -5.70 7.13
N THR A 73 -7.35 -4.81 8.08
CA THR A 73 -7.16 -5.07 9.49
C THR A 73 -8.48 -5.00 10.22
N GLU A 74 -8.81 -6.03 10.95
CA GLU A 74 -9.74 -5.87 12.06
C GLU A 74 -9.18 -4.76 12.96
N PRO A 75 -9.99 -3.81 13.41
CA PRO A 75 -9.51 -2.80 14.33
C PRO A 75 -8.85 -3.50 15.51
N LEU A 76 -7.63 -3.09 15.87
CA LEU A 76 -6.89 -3.65 17.01
C LEU A 76 -7.70 -3.52 18.32
N GLN A 77 -8.68 -2.61 18.32
CA GLN A 77 -9.66 -2.46 19.38
C GLN A 77 -11.04 -2.17 18.76
N PRO A 78 -12.15 -2.67 19.35
CA PRO A 78 -13.51 -2.48 18.85
C PRO A 78 -13.94 -1.02 18.64
N HIS A 79 -13.21 -0.07 19.20
CA HIS A 79 -13.50 1.37 19.18
C HIS A 79 -12.43 2.20 18.44
N ASP A 80 -11.57 1.58 17.64
CA ASP A 80 -10.57 2.33 16.88
C ASP A 80 -11.26 3.10 15.72
N THR A 81 -11.65 4.34 16.02
CA THR A 81 -12.29 5.27 15.08
C THR A 81 -11.31 6.22 14.42
N GLN A 82 -10.00 6.04 14.62
CA GLN A 82 -9.03 6.96 14.05
C GLN A 82 -9.05 6.88 12.51
N PRO A 83 -9.04 8.03 11.84
CA PRO A 83 -9.01 8.06 10.38
C PRO A 83 -7.71 7.43 9.87
N LEU A 84 -7.78 6.86 8.68
CA LEU A 84 -6.64 6.26 8.01
C LEU A 84 -5.81 7.35 7.32
N ARG A 85 -4.50 7.24 7.43
CA ARG A 85 -3.60 8.11 6.69
C ARG A 85 -3.52 7.68 5.23
N LEU A 86 -3.84 8.60 4.33
CA LEU A 86 -3.69 8.42 2.89
C LEU A 86 -2.44 9.16 2.39
N MET A 87 -1.67 8.49 1.54
CA MET A 87 -0.51 9.08 0.86
C MET A 87 -0.72 8.89 -0.64
N LEU A 88 -0.78 9.98 -1.40
CA LEU A 88 -1.00 9.97 -2.85
C LEU A 88 0.21 10.56 -3.56
N GLU A 89 0.63 9.94 -4.65
CA GLU A 89 1.56 10.57 -5.57
C GLU A 89 0.84 11.64 -6.39
N HIS A 90 1.52 12.78 -6.59
CA HIS A 90 1.03 13.87 -7.40
C HIS A 90 2.11 14.31 -8.41
N PRO A 91 1.75 14.71 -9.64
CA PRO A 91 2.74 15.06 -10.66
C PRO A 91 3.68 16.21 -10.27
N THR A 92 3.18 17.21 -9.54
CA THR A 92 3.90 18.48 -9.32
C THR A 92 3.76 19.06 -7.91
N GLU A 93 2.82 18.58 -7.10
CA GLU A 93 2.48 19.22 -5.81
C GLU A 93 2.60 18.26 -4.63
N GLY A 94 3.03 18.75 -3.50
CA GLY A 94 3.14 18.02 -2.25
C GLY A 94 4.54 18.03 -1.66
N ALA A 95 4.75 17.20 -0.66
CA ALA A 95 6.08 17.03 -0.05
C ALA A 95 7.02 16.32 -1.03
N VAL A 96 8.19 16.91 -1.25
CA VAL A 96 9.22 16.30 -2.13
C VAL A 96 9.86 15.10 -1.44
N ARG A 97 9.92 13.98 -2.16
CA ARG A 97 10.70 12.79 -1.79
C ARG A 97 11.75 12.52 -2.86
N LEU A 98 12.99 12.32 -2.46
CA LEU A 98 14.12 12.01 -3.36
C LEU A 98 14.37 10.50 -3.39
N ASP A 99 13.35 9.74 -3.73
CA ASP A 99 13.38 8.28 -3.65
C ASP A 99 12.87 7.58 -4.93
N GLN A 100 12.57 8.34 -5.99
CA GLN A 100 12.18 7.78 -7.28
C GLN A 100 13.42 7.34 -8.08
N PRO A 101 13.58 6.04 -8.40
CA PRO A 101 14.68 5.61 -9.25
C PRO A 101 14.57 6.24 -10.65
N VAL A 102 15.61 6.98 -11.06
CA VAL A 102 15.68 7.63 -12.39
C VAL A 102 16.73 6.99 -13.30
N ALA A 103 17.36 5.91 -12.83
CA ALA A 103 18.34 5.14 -13.56
C ALA A 103 18.30 3.68 -13.08
N PRO A 104 18.92 2.71 -13.78
CA PRO A 104 19.07 1.36 -13.27
C PRO A 104 19.57 1.34 -11.83
N PHE A 105 18.98 0.50 -10.99
CA PHE A 105 19.23 0.49 -9.54
C PHE A 105 20.72 0.37 -9.17
N ALA A 106 21.53 -0.27 -10.01
CA ALA A 106 22.98 -0.36 -9.84
C ALA A 106 23.68 1.00 -9.75
N GLN A 107 23.11 2.04 -10.40
CA GLN A 107 23.66 3.40 -10.37
C GLN A 107 23.20 4.21 -9.15
N ARG A 108 22.24 3.74 -8.40
CA ARG A 108 21.68 4.37 -7.18
C ARG A 108 21.36 5.86 -7.35
N ARG A 109 20.79 6.22 -8.51
CA ARG A 109 20.36 7.58 -8.79
C ARG A 109 18.86 7.70 -8.57
N PHE A 110 18.49 8.68 -7.74
CA PHE A 110 17.11 8.95 -7.38
C PHE A 110 16.75 10.39 -7.74
N GLY A 111 15.53 10.58 -8.22
CA GLY A 111 14.94 11.87 -8.52
C GLY A 111 13.81 12.21 -7.57
N PRO A 112 13.25 13.42 -7.70
CA PRO A 112 12.12 13.86 -6.89
C PRO A 112 10.82 13.19 -7.36
N ARG A 113 9.97 12.87 -6.40
CA ARG A 113 8.53 12.66 -6.57
C ARG A 113 7.79 13.50 -5.54
N PHE A 114 6.55 13.83 -5.83
CA PHE A 114 5.72 14.65 -4.95
C PHE A 114 4.66 13.77 -4.30
N VAL A 115 4.44 13.96 -3.01
CA VAL A 115 3.51 13.17 -2.21
C VAL A 115 2.60 14.07 -1.41
N GLN A 116 1.31 13.94 -1.63
CA GLN A 116 0.27 14.59 -0.83
C GLN A 116 -0.19 13.66 0.29
N SER A 117 -0.46 14.25 1.46
CA SER A 117 -1.04 13.52 2.60
C SER A 117 -2.48 13.96 2.80
N ALA A 118 -3.36 12.99 2.97
CA ALA A 118 -4.76 13.18 3.31
C ALA A 118 -5.18 12.17 4.37
N THR A 119 -6.43 12.26 4.81
CA THR A 119 -7.04 11.28 5.73
C THR A 119 -8.29 10.70 5.10
N LEU A 120 -8.53 9.42 5.33
CA LEU A 120 -9.76 8.73 4.97
C LEU A 120 -10.50 8.35 6.26
N GLU A 121 -11.79 8.68 6.31
CA GLU A 121 -12.65 8.21 7.39
C GLU A 121 -12.80 6.68 7.30
N ARG A 122 -12.69 6.00 8.44
CA ARG A 122 -12.97 4.57 8.49
C ARG A 122 -14.45 4.34 8.25
N ARG A 123 -14.78 3.48 7.30
CA ARG A 123 -16.13 2.95 7.17
C ARG A 123 -16.32 1.90 8.26
N HIS A 124 -17.36 2.05 9.07
CA HIS A 124 -17.80 0.99 9.97
C HIS A 124 -18.35 -0.16 9.12
N ALA A 125 -17.88 -1.37 9.37
CA ALA A 125 -18.58 -2.54 8.89
C ALA A 125 -20.03 -2.47 9.44
N PRO A 126 -21.06 -2.77 8.62
CA PRO A 126 -22.42 -2.80 9.12
C PRO A 126 -22.47 -3.79 10.29
N ASP A 127 -23.07 -3.34 11.39
CA ASP A 127 -23.22 -4.15 12.60
C ASP A 127 -24.02 -5.43 12.22
N PRO A 128 -23.47 -6.64 12.42
CA PRO A 128 -24.13 -7.87 12.07
C PRO A 128 -25.40 -8.16 12.90
N THR A 129 -25.72 -7.29 13.86
CA THR A 129 -26.88 -7.45 14.75
C THR A 129 -28.21 -6.96 14.16
N HIS A 130 -28.21 -6.41 12.94
CA HIS A 130 -29.42 -5.90 12.28
C HIS A 130 -29.74 -6.60 10.95
N ALA A 131 -29.34 -7.86 10.76
CA ALA A 131 -29.74 -8.70 9.63
C ALA A 131 -30.70 -9.80 10.09
#